data_9c8b658ac0e784015a55cf888d8bb5e3
#
_entry.id   9c8b658ac0e784015a55cf888d8bb5e3
#
_cell.length_a   1.000
_cell.length_b   1.000
_cell.length_c   1.000
_cell.angle_alpha   90.00
_cell.angle_beta   90.00
_cell.angle_gamma   90.00
#
_symmetry.space_group_name_H-M   'P 1'
#
loop_
_entity.id
_entity.type
_entity.pdbx_description
1 polymer ?
#
loop_
_entity_poly.entity_id
_entity_poly.type
_entity_poly.pdbx_seq_one_letter_code
_entity_poly.pdbx_strand_id
1 'polypeptide(L)'
;MDKQELGRMIRVDQAGEFGATRIYEGQLAVMGDRGPHSAEIRHMAAQEAEHRAKFDALLVKRGVRPTALHPFWSAAGYALGAGTALLGPEAAMACTAAVETEIEKHYSDQLDRLEATGADPELAEMIAVFRAEEREHLDSAIANGAERAPAYPLLAGVIRLGCRIAIRLSERV
;
A
#
# COMPACT_ATOMS: atom_id res chain seq x y z
N MET A 1 -22.69 6.99 -7.23
CA MET A 1 -21.76 7.29 -6.12
C MET A 1 -21.77 8.78 -5.84
N ASP A 2 -21.82 9.21 -4.60
CA ASP A 2 -21.85 10.63 -4.27
C ASP A 2 -20.45 11.22 -4.05
N LYS A 3 -20.36 12.57 -3.99
CA LYS A 3 -19.07 13.27 -3.82
C LYS A 3 -18.35 12.90 -2.51
N GLN A 4 -19.10 12.59 -1.46
CA GLN A 4 -18.54 12.23 -0.16
C GLN A 4 -17.92 10.84 -0.19
N GLU A 5 -18.55 9.92 -0.91
CA GLU A 5 -18.08 8.57 -1.13
C GLU A 5 -16.80 8.54 -1.95
N LEU A 6 -16.74 9.29 -3.06
CA LEU A 6 -15.52 9.48 -3.85
C LEU A 6 -14.39 10.11 -3.01
N GLY A 7 -14.72 11.11 -2.18
CA GLY A 7 -13.73 11.70 -1.28
C GLY A 7 -13.16 10.73 -0.24
N ARG A 8 -13.98 9.78 0.25
CA ARG A 8 -13.50 8.71 1.14
C ARG A 8 -12.57 7.75 0.43
N MET A 9 -12.90 7.34 -0.80
CA MET A 9 -12.01 6.50 -1.61
C MET A 9 -10.63 7.13 -1.75
N ILE A 10 -10.56 8.33 -2.30
CA ILE A 10 -9.30 9.05 -2.54
C ILE A 10 -8.49 9.22 -1.24
N ARG A 11 -9.16 9.47 -0.10
CA ARG A 11 -8.48 9.59 1.20
C ARG A 11 -7.85 8.28 1.64
N VAL A 12 -8.54 7.18 1.48
CA VAL A 12 -8.05 5.85 1.86
C VAL A 12 -6.89 5.43 0.97
N ASP A 13 -7.02 5.66 -0.34
CA ASP A 13 -5.96 5.34 -1.29
C ASP A 13 -4.69 6.12 -0.97
N GLN A 14 -4.81 7.45 -0.80
CA GLN A 14 -3.68 8.27 -0.38
C GLN A 14 -3.05 7.81 0.94
N ALA A 15 -3.86 7.36 1.91
CA ALA A 15 -3.35 6.83 3.18
C ALA A 15 -2.64 5.48 3.00
N GLY A 16 -3.08 4.64 2.07
CA GLY A 16 -2.45 3.39 1.68
C GLY A 16 -1.07 3.62 1.08
N GLU A 17 -0.99 4.45 0.04
CA GLU A 17 0.28 4.81 -0.61
C GLU A 17 1.28 5.45 0.37
N PHE A 18 0.78 6.36 1.22
CA PHE A 18 1.60 6.92 2.29
C PHE A 18 2.13 5.85 3.23
N GLY A 19 1.30 4.89 3.63
CA GLY A 19 1.71 3.76 4.47
C GLY A 19 2.75 2.88 3.80
N ALA A 20 2.55 2.53 2.52
CA ALA A 20 3.47 1.72 1.72
C ALA A 20 4.85 2.38 1.58
N THR A 21 4.90 3.68 1.25
CA THR A 21 6.18 4.42 1.23
C THR A 21 6.93 4.32 2.56
N ARG A 22 6.22 4.38 3.70
CA ARG A 22 6.84 4.26 5.04
C ARG A 22 7.33 2.85 5.34
N ILE A 23 6.61 1.82 4.88
CA ILE A 23 7.04 0.42 5.02
C ILE A 23 8.35 0.21 4.27
N TYR A 24 8.43 0.60 3.01
CA TYR A 24 9.64 0.46 2.21
C TYR A 24 10.83 1.26 2.77
N GLU A 25 10.60 2.48 3.27
CA GLU A 25 11.63 3.23 3.98
C GLU A 25 12.17 2.48 5.21
N GLY A 26 11.29 1.86 6.00
CA GLY A 26 11.68 1.04 7.14
C GLY A 26 12.48 -0.19 6.75
N GLN A 27 12.07 -0.89 5.68
CA GLN A 27 12.81 -2.03 5.14
C GLN A 27 14.21 -1.64 4.68
N LEU A 28 14.33 -0.58 3.88
CA LEU A 28 15.62 -0.10 3.36
C LEU A 28 16.54 0.42 4.46
N ALA A 29 16.00 1.03 5.51
CA ALA A 29 16.79 1.49 6.66
C ALA A 29 17.53 0.34 7.37
N VAL A 30 16.95 -0.86 7.38
CA VAL A 30 17.54 -2.06 7.98
C VAL A 30 18.42 -2.82 6.98
N MET A 31 17.94 -3.01 5.75
CA MET A 31 18.62 -3.82 4.74
C MET A 31 19.79 -3.08 4.08
N GLY A 32 19.76 -1.76 4.09
CA GLY A 32 20.76 -0.93 3.42
C GLY A 32 20.70 -1.04 1.90
N ASP A 33 21.69 -0.45 1.23
CA ASP A 33 21.69 -0.33 -0.24
C ASP A 33 22.08 -1.61 -0.99
N ARG A 34 22.76 -2.52 -0.33
CA ARG A 34 23.34 -3.73 -0.93
C ARG A 34 22.79 -5.04 -0.34
N GLY A 35 21.76 -4.95 0.48
CA GLY A 35 21.10 -6.11 1.03
C GLY A 35 20.39 -6.94 -0.04
N PRO A 36 20.11 -8.21 0.23
CA PRO A 36 19.26 -9.02 -0.65
C PRO A 36 17.92 -8.29 -0.89
N HIS A 37 17.48 -8.23 -2.15
CA HIS A 37 16.25 -7.56 -2.59
C HIS A 37 16.20 -6.03 -2.41
N SER A 38 17.25 -5.36 -1.91
CA SER A 38 17.22 -3.89 -1.71
C SER A 38 17.01 -3.11 -3.01
N ALA A 39 17.51 -3.62 -4.14
CA ALA A 39 17.28 -2.98 -5.45
C ALA A 39 15.80 -3.05 -5.85
N GLU A 40 15.15 -4.18 -5.61
CA GLU A 40 13.74 -4.41 -5.88
C GLU A 40 12.85 -3.55 -4.98
N ILE A 41 13.14 -3.54 -3.68
CA ILE A 41 12.41 -2.70 -2.72
C ILE A 41 12.53 -1.21 -3.09
N ARG A 42 13.71 -0.74 -3.54
CA ARG A 42 13.86 0.65 -4.02
C ARG A 42 13.04 0.93 -5.27
N HIS A 43 12.94 -0.03 -6.18
CA HIS A 43 12.12 0.11 -7.37
C HIS A 43 10.64 0.28 -6.98
N MET A 44 10.10 -0.63 -6.18
CA MET A 44 8.74 -0.54 -5.66
C MET A 44 8.52 0.76 -4.88
N ALA A 45 9.42 1.12 -3.97
CA ALA A 45 9.35 2.38 -3.22
C ALA A 45 9.28 3.64 -4.10
N ALA A 46 9.96 3.63 -5.27
CA ALA A 46 9.89 4.75 -6.22
C ALA A 46 8.51 4.82 -6.90
N GLN A 47 7.93 3.69 -7.27
CA GLN A 47 6.57 3.62 -7.82
C GLN A 47 5.53 4.09 -6.79
N GLU A 48 5.61 3.62 -5.53
CA GLU A 48 4.74 4.09 -4.45
C GLU A 48 4.83 5.62 -4.23
N ALA A 49 6.02 6.18 -4.35
CA ALA A 49 6.18 7.64 -4.24
C ALA A 49 5.45 8.38 -5.38
N GLU A 50 5.40 7.81 -6.58
CA GLU A 50 4.63 8.35 -7.71
C GLU A 50 3.12 8.18 -7.50
N HIS A 51 2.65 7.01 -7.06
CA HIS A 51 1.24 6.77 -6.71
C HIS A 51 0.77 7.77 -5.67
N ARG A 52 1.50 7.87 -4.57
CA ARG A 52 1.24 8.84 -3.51
C ARG A 52 1.16 10.27 -4.04
N ALA A 53 2.12 10.70 -4.88
CA ALA A 53 2.12 12.05 -5.42
C ALA A 53 0.86 12.34 -6.27
N LYS A 54 0.37 11.34 -7.02
CA LYS A 54 -0.86 11.48 -7.81
C LYS A 54 -2.09 11.58 -6.90
N PHE A 55 -2.18 10.78 -5.83
CA PHE A 55 -3.27 10.91 -4.85
C PHE A 55 -3.18 12.19 -4.03
N ASP A 56 -1.99 12.65 -3.65
CA ASP A 56 -1.80 13.96 -3.00
C ASP A 56 -2.34 15.11 -3.87
N ALA A 57 -2.02 15.11 -5.16
CA ALA A 57 -2.54 16.07 -6.11
C ALA A 57 -4.07 15.97 -6.27
N LEU A 58 -4.61 14.76 -6.26
CA LEU A 58 -6.06 14.53 -6.38
C LEU A 58 -6.82 15.00 -5.13
N LEU A 59 -6.28 14.80 -3.93
CA LEU A 59 -6.84 15.35 -2.69
C LEU A 59 -6.99 16.87 -2.79
N VAL A 60 -5.93 17.57 -3.23
CA VAL A 60 -5.96 19.02 -3.43
C VAL A 60 -6.98 19.42 -4.49
N LYS A 61 -6.94 18.78 -5.67
CA LYS A 61 -7.88 19.05 -6.79
C LYS A 61 -9.33 18.90 -6.39
N ARG A 62 -9.65 17.93 -5.54
CA ARG A 62 -11.02 17.61 -5.10
C ARG A 62 -11.44 18.26 -3.79
N GLY A 63 -10.53 18.98 -3.11
CA GLY A 63 -10.79 19.60 -1.81
C GLY A 63 -11.07 18.56 -0.70
N VAL A 64 -10.43 17.39 -0.79
CA VAL A 64 -10.54 16.31 0.19
C VAL A 64 -9.38 16.43 1.18
N ARG A 65 -9.66 16.29 2.47
CA ARG A 65 -8.61 16.28 3.50
C ARG A 65 -8.00 14.88 3.61
N PRO A 66 -6.67 14.76 3.80
CA PRO A 66 -6.05 13.50 4.14
C PRO A 66 -6.57 12.99 5.50
N THR A 67 -6.33 11.72 5.80
CA THR A 67 -6.69 11.15 7.09
C THR A 67 -5.93 11.83 8.25
N ALA A 68 -6.61 12.06 9.37
CA ALA A 68 -5.97 12.57 10.59
C ALA A 68 -4.99 11.55 11.23
N LEU A 69 -5.03 10.29 10.77
CA LEU A 69 -4.17 9.22 11.25
C LEU A 69 -2.78 9.18 10.59
N HIS A 70 -2.44 10.11 9.69
CA HIS A 70 -1.14 10.17 9.03
C HIS A 70 0.07 10.01 9.97
N PRO A 71 0.17 10.73 11.13
CA PRO A 71 1.31 10.56 12.04
C PRO A 71 1.41 9.14 12.59
N PHE A 72 0.27 8.51 12.85
CA PHE A 72 0.22 7.13 13.32
C PHE A 72 0.65 6.15 12.22
N TRP A 73 0.11 6.30 11.00
CA TRP A 73 0.49 5.45 9.86
C TRP A 73 1.96 5.61 9.47
N SER A 74 2.51 6.83 9.64
CA SER A 74 3.95 7.06 9.43
C SER A 74 4.80 6.20 10.37
N ALA A 75 4.50 6.23 11.65
CA ALA A 75 5.26 5.47 12.65
C ALA A 75 5.03 3.96 12.51
N ALA A 76 3.76 3.53 12.34
CA ALA A 76 3.39 2.13 12.24
C ALA A 76 3.95 1.47 10.96
N GLY A 77 3.84 2.14 9.80
CA GLY A 77 4.39 1.65 8.53
C GLY A 77 5.91 1.49 8.60
N TYR A 78 6.62 2.52 9.07
CA TYR A 78 8.07 2.43 9.24
C TYR A 78 8.49 1.30 10.20
N ALA A 79 7.83 1.18 11.34
CA ALA A 79 8.11 0.13 12.32
C ALA A 79 7.81 -1.27 11.78
N LEU A 80 6.74 -1.43 11.00
CA LEU A 80 6.41 -2.68 10.34
C LEU A 80 7.48 -3.07 9.31
N GLY A 81 7.88 -2.13 8.45
CA GLY A 81 8.93 -2.36 7.46
C GLY A 81 10.26 -2.71 8.10
N ALA A 82 10.73 -1.92 9.06
CA ALA A 82 11.97 -2.18 9.79
C ALA A 82 11.92 -3.49 10.57
N GLY A 83 10.82 -3.76 11.27
CA GLY A 83 10.63 -4.97 12.06
C GLY A 83 10.66 -6.24 11.21
N THR A 84 10.00 -6.24 10.05
CA THR A 84 10.03 -7.39 9.15
C THR A 84 11.40 -7.57 8.50
N ALA A 85 12.09 -6.50 8.13
CA ALA A 85 13.44 -6.56 7.60
C ALA A 85 14.47 -7.08 8.63
N LEU A 86 14.30 -6.79 9.92
CA LEU A 86 15.11 -7.37 11.01
C LEU A 86 14.92 -8.89 11.16
N LEU A 87 13.76 -9.43 10.76
CA LEU A 87 13.53 -10.88 10.74
C LEU A 87 14.16 -11.57 9.51
N GLY A 88 14.63 -10.79 8.54
CA GLY A 88 15.32 -11.28 7.35
C GLY A 88 14.69 -10.80 6.04
N PRO A 89 15.41 -10.94 4.92
CA PRO A 89 14.95 -10.44 3.62
C PRO A 89 13.66 -11.11 3.14
N GLU A 90 13.48 -12.41 3.40
CA GLU A 90 12.24 -13.11 3.06
C GLU A 90 11.05 -12.59 3.88
N ALA A 91 11.27 -12.19 5.14
CA ALA A 91 10.21 -11.60 5.96
C ALA A 91 9.84 -10.18 5.50
N ALA A 92 10.80 -9.41 4.98
CA ALA A 92 10.52 -8.13 4.32
C ALA A 92 9.65 -8.36 3.06
N MET A 93 10.00 -9.35 2.21
CA MET A 93 9.18 -9.72 1.06
C MET A 93 7.79 -10.24 1.47
N ALA A 94 7.69 -10.99 2.56
CA ALA A 94 6.40 -11.45 3.10
C ALA A 94 5.51 -10.29 3.56
N CYS A 95 6.12 -9.23 4.12
CA CYS A 95 5.41 -8.00 4.45
C CYS A 95 4.87 -7.33 3.18
N THR A 96 5.70 -7.12 2.18
CA THR A 96 5.28 -6.59 0.88
C THR A 96 4.13 -7.42 0.31
N ALA A 97 4.30 -8.73 0.13
CA ALA A 97 3.25 -9.59 -0.43
C ALA A 97 1.92 -9.51 0.35
N ALA A 98 1.97 -9.41 1.68
CA ALA A 98 0.77 -9.31 2.50
C ALA A 98 0.07 -7.95 2.35
N VAL A 99 0.81 -6.86 2.23
CA VAL A 99 0.29 -5.51 2.02
C VAL A 99 -0.34 -5.42 0.62
N GLU A 100 0.40 -5.80 -0.43
CA GLU A 100 -0.07 -5.70 -1.81
C GLU A 100 -1.30 -6.59 -2.09
N THR A 101 -1.39 -7.74 -1.41
CA THR A 101 -2.61 -8.57 -1.48
C THR A 101 -3.87 -7.80 -1.02
N GLU A 102 -3.78 -6.98 0.02
CA GLU A 102 -4.92 -6.22 0.52
C GLU A 102 -5.17 -4.94 -0.29
N ILE A 103 -4.11 -4.31 -0.83
CA ILE A 103 -4.22 -3.13 -1.69
C ILE A 103 -4.82 -3.52 -3.04
N GLU A 104 -4.32 -4.58 -3.68
CA GLU A 104 -4.86 -5.09 -4.96
C GLU A 104 -6.35 -5.42 -4.83
N LYS A 105 -6.72 -6.09 -3.74
CA LYS A 105 -8.12 -6.37 -3.44
C LYS A 105 -8.94 -5.09 -3.23
N HIS A 106 -8.41 -4.13 -2.49
CA HIS A 106 -9.07 -2.85 -2.23
C HIS A 106 -9.32 -2.08 -3.53
N TYR A 107 -8.33 -1.99 -4.41
CA TYR A 107 -8.47 -1.37 -5.72
C TYR A 107 -9.45 -2.11 -6.63
N SER A 108 -9.48 -3.45 -6.58
CA SER A 108 -10.47 -4.23 -7.32
C SER A 108 -11.90 -3.92 -6.86
N ASP A 109 -12.14 -3.91 -5.54
CA ASP A 109 -13.44 -3.58 -4.95
C ASP A 109 -13.88 -2.13 -5.30
N GLN A 110 -12.94 -1.19 -5.44
CA GLN A 110 -13.22 0.19 -5.86
C GLN A 110 -13.54 0.29 -7.35
N LEU A 111 -12.77 -0.39 -8.21
CA LEU A 111 -13.00 -0.42 -9.66
C LEU A 111 -14.39 -0.96 -9.99
N ASP A 112 -14.78 -2.07 -9.39
CA ASP A 112 -16.11 -2.65 -9.57
C ASP A 112 -17.22 -1.63 -9.28
N ARG A 113 -17.04 -0.82 -8.23
CA ARG A 113 -18.01 0.23 -7.83
C ARG A 113 -17.97 1.44 -8.77
N LEU A 114 -16.80 1.87 -9.21
CA LEU A 114 -16.63 2.98 -10.15
C LEU A 114 -17.22 2.64 -11.52
N GLU A 115 -16.94 1.45 -12.01
CA GLU A 115 -17.45 0.95 -13.30
C GLU A 115 -18.97 0.76 -13.28
N ALA A 116 -19.51 0.15 -12.21
CA ALA A 116 -20.95 -0.07 -12.08
C ALA A 116 -21.75 1.24 -12.03
N THR A 117 -21.13 2.34 -11.60
CA THR A 117 -21.81 3.65 -11.47
C THR A 117 -21.43 4.65 -12.56
N GLY A 118 -20.32 4.46 -13.24
CA GLY A 118 -19.73 5.44 -14.19
C GLY A 118 -19.38 6.79 -13.51
N ALA A 119 -19.18 6.81 -12.19
CA ALA A 119 -19.16 8.04 -11.40
C ALA A 119 -17.91 8.89 -11.62
N ASP A 120 -16.76 8.28 -11.86
CA ASP A 120 -15.48 9.00 -12.03
C ASP A 120 -14.53 8.18 -12.93
N PRO A 121 -14.63 8.33 -14.25
CA PRO A 121 -13.78 7.59 -15.19
C PRO A 121 -12.28 7.90 -15.04
N GLU A 122 -11.91 9.15 -14.70
CA GLU A 122 -10.51 9.56 -14.48
C GLU A 122 -9.91 8.80 -13.28
N LEU A 123 -10.65 8.69 -12.19
CA LEU A 123 -10.25 7.94 -11.01
C LEU A 123 -10.17 6.44 -11.31
N ALA A 124 -11.15 5.90 -12.04
CA ALA A 124 -11.18 4.48 -12.40
C ALA A 124 -9.96 4.09 -13.26
N GLU A 125 -9.61 4.91 -14.26
CA GLU A 125 -8.42 4.67 -15.09
C GLU A 125 -7.13 4.69 -14.27
N MET A 126 -6.98 5.67 -13.36
CA MET A 126 -5.81 5.77 -12.49
C MET A 126 -5.70 4.55 -11.56
N ILE A 127 -6.79 4.14 -10.90
CA ILE A 127 -6.80 2.96 -10.02
C ILE A 127 -6.52 1.68 -10.80
N ALA A 128 -7.01 1.56 -12.04
CA ALA A 128 -6.73 0.38 -12.87
C ALA A 128 -5.24 0.22 -13.17
N VAL A 129 -4.55 1.33 -13.46
CA VAL A 129 -3.10 1.34 -13.67
C VAL A 129 -2.37 0.95 -12.39
N PHE A 130 -2.69 1.59 -11.26
CA PHE A 130 -2.04 1.30 -9.99
C PHE A 130 -2.27 -0.14 -9.55
N ARG A 131 -3.49 -0.66 -9.65
CA ARG A 131 -3.77 -2.07 -9.35
C ARG A 131 -2.90 -3.03 -10.16
N ALA A 132 -2.59 -2.71 -11.42
CA ALA A 132 -1.71 -3.55 -12.23
C ALA A 132 -0.27 -3.52 -11.70
N GLU A 133 0.22 -2.34 -11.30
CA GLU A 133 1.54 -2.16 -10.70
C GLU A 133 1.64 -2.85 -9.32
N GLU A 134 0.61 -2.76 -8.46
CA GLU A 134 0.54 -3.49 -7.18
C GLU A 134 0.57 -5.01 -7.36
N ARG A 135 -0.05 -5.49 -8.44
CA ARG A 135 0.03 -6.90 -8.79
C ARG A 135 1.45 -7.32 -9.16
N GLU A 136 2.19 -6.46 -9.86
CA GLU A 136 3.61 -6.70 -10.17
C GLU A 136 4.46 -6.70 -8.88
N HIS A 137 4.20 -5.80 -7.92
CA HIS A 137 4.85 -5.80 -6.62
C HIS A 137 4.59 -7.11 -5.86
N LEU A 138 3.34 -7.56 -5.82
CA LEU A 138 2.98 -8.83 -5.20
C LEU A 138 3.71 -10.01 -5.84
N ASP A 139 3.68 -10.11 -7.17
CA ASP A 139 4.32 -11.19 -7.92
C ASP A 139 5.84 -11.16 -7.73
N SER A 140 6.46 -9.97 -7.72
CA SER A 140 7.88 -9.78 -7.41
C SER A 140 8.22 -10.22 -5.98
N ALA A 141 7.42 -9.83 -4.99
CA ALA A 141 7.66 -10.23 -3.61
C ALA A 141 7.59 -11.76 -3.43
N ILE A 142 6.64 -12.43 -4.07
CA ILE A 142 6.52 -13.88 -4.07
C ILE A 142 7.76 -14.53 -4.75
N ALA A 143 8.15 -14.04 -5.92
CA ALA A 143 9.31 -14.52 -6.65
C ALA A 143 10.61 -14.37 -5.83
N ASN A 144 10.72 -13.30 -5.04
CA ASN A 144 11.84 -13.03 -4.15
C ASN A 144 11.73 -13.73 -2.77
N GLY A 145 10.81 -14.67 -2.64
CA GLY A 145 10.79 -15.64 -1.54
C GLY A 145 9.95 -15.25 -0.34
N ALA A 146 8.93 -14.41 -0.51
CA ALA A 146 7.99 -14.07 0.56
C ALA A 146 7.48 -15.31 1.31
N GLU A 147 7.13 -16.38 0.59
CA GLU A 147 6.57 -17.60 1.18
C GLU A 147 7.59 -18.43 1.97
N ARG A 148 8.90 -18.14 1.84
CA ARG A 148 9.98 -18.77 2.63
C ARG A 148 10.21 -18.07 3.98
N ALA A 149 9.53 -16.98 4.26
CA ALA A 149 9.64 -16.27 5.53
C ALA A 149 9.24 -17.18 6.72
N PRO A 150 9.93 -17.06 7.87
CA PRO A 150 9.54 -17.79 9.07
C PRO A 150 8.07 -17.53 9.44
N ALA A 151 7.32 -18.60 9.66
CA ALA A 151 5.89 -18.56 10.00
C ALA A 151 5.05 -17.72 9.02
N TYR A 152 5.36 -17.77 7.72
CA TYR A 152 4.73 -16.96 6.68
C TYR A 152 3.21 -16.83 6.79
N PRO A 153 2.42 -17.92 6.94
CA PRO A 153 0.95 -17.80 7.01
C PRO A 153 0.48 -16.94 8.19
N LEU A 154 1.16 -17.03 9.33
CA LEU A 154 0.84 -16.23 10.51
C LEU A 154 1.25 -14.77 10.32
N LEU A 155 2.48 -14.53 9.87
CA LEU A 155 3.01 -13.20 9.61
C LEU A 155 2.14 -12.45 8.59
N ALA A 156 1.89 -13.05 7.44
CA ALA A 156 1.04 -12.49 6.40
C ALA A 156 -0.40 -12.27 6.89
N GLY A 157 -0.95 -13.19 7.68
CA GLY A 157 -2.29 -13.08 8.26
C GLY A 157 -2.44 -11.88 9.19
N VAL A 158 -1.46 -11.65 10.07
CA VAL A 158 -1.44 -10.50 11.00
C VAL A 158 -1.31 -9.18 10.24
N ILE A 159 -0.41 -9.12 9.26
CA ILE A 159 -0.20 -7.91 8.44
C ILE A 159 -1.47 -7.57 7.65
N ARG A 160 -2.07 -8.54 6.96
CA ARG A 160 -3.32 -8.33 6.23
C ARG A 160 -4.47 -7.87 7.14
N LEU A 161 -4.57 -8.41 8.33
CA LEU A 161 -5.55 -7.93 9.32
C LEU A 161 -5.29 -6.46 9.67
N GLY A 162 -4.02 -6.09 9.91
CA GLY A 162 -3.60 -4.70 10.16
C GLY A 162 -3.97 -3.76 9.02
N CYS A 163 -3.71 -4.16 7.76
CA CYS A 163 -4.08 -3.37 6.57
C CYS A 163 -5.60 -3.16 6.49
N ARG A 164 -6.41 -4.20 6.68
CA ARG A 164 -7.88 -4.07 6.68
C ARG A 164 -8.39 -3.13 7.76
N ILE A 165 -7.78 -3.15 8.95
CA ILE A 165 -8.12 -2.21 10.02
C ILE A 165 -7.73 -0.78 9.63
N ALA A 166 -6.53 -0.59 9.06
CA ALA A 166 -6.04 0.71 8.61
C ALA A 166 -6.95 1.34 7.54
N ILE A 167 -7.34 0.55 6.53
CA ILE A 167 -8.30 0.95 5.50
C ILE A 167 -9.61 1.44 6.14
N ARG A 168 -10.24 0.62 6.99
CA ARG A 168 -11.52 0.95 7.64
C ARG A 168 -11.45 2.18 8.54
N LEU A 169 -10.32 2.42 9.19
CA LEU A 169 -10.13 3.61 10.02
C LEU A 169 -9.94 4.85 9.16
N SER A 170 -9.14 4.77 8.11
CA SER A 170 -8.87 5.89 7.19
C SER A 170 -10.10 6.32 6.39
N GLU A 171 -11.08 5.44 6.18
CA GLU A 171 -12.38 5.80 5.61
C GLU A 171 -13.18 6.78 6.48
N ARG A 172 -12.96 6.76 7.79
CA ARG A 172 -13.81 7.45 8.77
C ARG A 172 -13.26 8.80 9.26
N VAL A 173 -11.93 8.97 9.21
CA VAL A 173 -11.26 10.12 9.81
C VAL A 173 -10.23 10.77 8.89
#